data_7ae8fa05ca0ca1caab88fed7340f57ff
#
_entry.id   7ae8fa05ca0ca1caab88fed7340f57ff
#
_cell.length_a   1.000
_cell.length_b   1.000
_cell.length_c   1.000
_cell.angle_alpha   90.00
_cell.angle_beta   90.00
_cell.angle_gamma   90.00
#
_symmetry.space_group_name_H-M   'P 1'
#
loop_
_entity.id
_entity.type
_entity.pdbx_description
1 polymer ?
#
loop_
_entity_poly.entity_id
_entity_poly.type
_entity_poly.pdbx_seq_one_letter_code
_entity_poly.pdbx_strand_id
1 'polypeptide(L)'
;METTILANGQPVNKFGSGSMKGIDQTALEGIGSIAGPKGGGKSPAYDVLVKWVARVIELAKKNLEAANANAGGTLSASIAPEDIELSAKQIVVAIMANPYWKYVDQGVHGRTSSYLSARGSKFRYDKNIPPPQAIADWIANKGIPVVPTYSRKLERMRTKQEQGLVMGRSIAFAIRERGIEGTKFMSNALSPEMIDVLVNTIAETMGKSVSLATKL
;
A
#
# COMPACT_ATOMS: atom_id res chain seq x y z
N MET A 1 4.58 -6.42 1.17
CA MET A 1 4.78 -6.94 -0.18
C MET A 1 6.25 -7.27 -0.33
N GLU A 2 6.56 -8.53 -0.57
CA GLU A 2 7.92 -8.97 -0.80
C GLU A 2 8.05 -9.41 -2.24
N THR A 3 9.04 -8.84 -2.95
CA THR A 3 9.44 -9.31 -4.27
C THR A 3 10.77 -10.00 -4.12
N THR A 4 10.80 -11.28 -4.35
CA THR A 4 12.00 -12.11 -4.21
C THR A 4 12.54 -12.48 -5.58
N ILE A 5 13.79 -12.19 -5.85
CA ILE A 5 14.48 -12.55 -7.09
C ILE A 5 15.48 -13.65 -6.79
N LEU A 6 15.33 -14.77 -7.47
CA LEU A 6 16.18 -15.92 -7.32
C LEU A 6 17.14 -16.06 -8.50
N ALA A 7 18.41 -16.24 -8.22
CA ALA A 7 19.39 -16.59 -9.24
C ALA A 7 19.30 -18.07 -9.69
N ASN A 8 18.46 -18.91 -9.03
CA ASN A 8 18.38 -20.36 -9.27
C ASN A 8 16.98 -21.00 -9.19
N GLY A 9 15.90 -20.21 -9.27
CA GLY A 9 14.53 -20.73 -9.45
C GLY A 9 13.83 -21.32 -8.21
N GLN A 10 14.32 -21.07 -6.99
CA GLN A 10 13.67 -21.58 -5.76
C GLN A 10 12.82 -20.50 -5.09
N PRO A 11 11.59 -20.80 -4.62
CA PRO A 11 10.72 -19.85 -3.92
C PRO A 11 11.21 -19.58 -2.50
N VAL A 12 11.15 -18.30 -2.06
CA VAL A 12 11.47 -17.93 -0.68
C VAL A 12 10.22 -17.46 0.04
N ASN A 13 9.95 -18.07 1.17
CA ASN A 13 8.91 -17.69 2.11
C ASN A 13 9.55 -16.93 3.29
N LYS A 14 9.47 -15.60 3.28
CA LYS A 14 9.72 -14.80 4.49
C LYS A 14 8.55 -13.86 4.75
N PHE A 15 7.96 -13.99 5.92
CA PHE A 15 7.01 -13.02 6.47
C PHE A 15 7.77 -12.16 7.47
N GLY A 16 8.03 -10.92 7.13
CA GLY A 16 8.53 -9.93 8.07
C GLY A 16 7.37 -9.19 8.72
N SER A 17 7.13 -9.39 10.01
CA SER A 17 6.39 -8.44 10.85
C SER A 17 7.39 -7.38 11.33
N GLY A 18 7.79 -6.48 10.44
CA GLY A 18 8.72 -5.39 10.76
C GLY A 18 7.97 -4.13 11.18
N SER A 19 8.41 -3.54 12.27
CA SER A 19 8.02 -2.18 12.68
C SER A 19 8.42 -1.18 11.58
N MET A 20 7.45 -0.37 11.12
CA MET A 20 7.72 0.66 10.13
C MET A 20 8.62 1.75 10.70
N LYS A 21 9.83 1.86 10.21
CA LYS A 21 10.59 3.09 10.29
C LYS A 21 10.25 3.90 9.05
N GLY A 22 9.66 5.09 9.24
CA GLY A 22 9.39 6.02 8.15
C GLY A 22 10.69 6.40 7.46
N ILE A 23 10.80 6.10 6.19
CA ILE A 23 11.87 6.61 5.34
C ILE A 23 11.34 7.88 4.69
N ASP A 24 12.05 8.98 4.86
CA ASP A 24 11.74 10.29 4.30
C ASP A 24 11.82 10.25 2.75
N GLN A 25 11.07 11.12 2.06
CA GLN A 25 11.13 11.25 0.61
C GLN A 25 12.54 11.54 0.07
N THR A 26 13.36 12.25 0.86
CA THR A 26 14.79 12.45 0.58
C THR A 26 15.58 11.14 0.58
N ALA A 27 15.13 10.10 1.26
CA ALA A 27 15.73 8.77 1.20
C ALA A 27 15.48 8.07 -0.15
N LEU A 28 14.43 8.44 -0.88
CA LEU A 28 14.17 7.93 -2.25
C LEU A 28 15.18 8.51 -3.26
N GLU A 29 15.57 9.77 -3.09
CA GLU A 29 16.66 10.37 -3.87
C GLU A 29 18.03 9.78 -3.47
N GLY A 30 18.14 9.30 -2.24
CA GLY A 30 19.31 8.61 -1.67
C GLY A 30 19.31 7.08 -1.83
N ILE A 31 18.42 6.47 -2.62
CA ILE A 31 18.40 5.00 -2.83
C ILE A 31 19.75 4.50 -3.40
N GLY A 32 20.52 5.38 -4.02
CA GLY A 32 21.94 5.13 -4.34
C GLY A 32 22.85 4.94 -3.12
N SER A 33 22.39 5.29 -1.92
CA SER A 33 23.12 5.21 -0.64
C SER A 33 22.53 4.23 0.36
N ILE A 34 21.60 3.35 -0.03
CA ILE A 34 21.26 2.21 0.82
C ILE A 34 22.57 1.44 1.03
N ALA A 35 23.00 1.38 2.27
CA ALA A 35 24.24 0.72 2.64
C ALA A 35 24.22 -0.71 2.08
N GLY A 36 25.06 -0.96 1.10
CA GLY A 36 25.22 -2.30 0.54
C GLY A 36 25.63 -3.26 1.65
N PRO A 37 25.42 -4.56 1.49
CA PRO A 37 25.77 -5.54 2.49
C PRO A 37 27.22 -5.35 2.92
N LYS A 38 27.44 -5.38 4.24
CA LYS A 38 28.79 -5.33 4.80
C LYS A 38 29.61 -6.46 4.18
N GLY A 39 30.48 -6.13 3.22
CA GLY A 39 31.47 -7.09 2.71
C GLY A 39 31.36 -7.55 1.25
N GLY A 40 30.41 -7.08 0.44
CA GLY A 40 30.32 -7.45 -0.98
C GLY A 40 30.17 -6.23 -1.89
N GLY A 41 30.96 -6.15 -2.96
CA GLY A 41 30.75 -5.13 -4.01
C GLY A 41 29.32 -5.19 -4.54
N LYS A 42 28.72 -4.04 -4.81
CA LYS A 42 27.36 -3.93 -5.39
C LYS A 42 27.33 -4.70 -6.70
N SER A 43 26.51 -5.75 -6.77
CA SER A 43 26.34 -6.44 -8.05
C SER A 43 25.56 -5.55 -9.00
N PRO A 44 25.80 -5.62 -10.34
CA PRO A 44 24.99 -4.87 -11.31
C PRO A 44 23.49 -5.13 -11.17
N ALA A 45 23.07 -6.34 -10.78
CA ALA A 45 21.69 -6.69 -10.50
C ALA A 45 21.11 -5.93 -9.29
N TYR A 46 21.93 -5.63 -8.28
CA TYR A 46 21.51 -4.83 -7.14
C TYR A 46 21.08 -3.41 -7.57
N ASP A 47 21.88 -2.76 -8.39
CA ASP A 47 21.57 -1.40 -8.85
C ASP A 47 20.31 -1.36 -9.73
N VAL A 48 20.10 -2.38 -10.55
CA VAL A 48 18.86 -2.55 -11.34
C VAL A 48 17.64 -2.67 -10.40
N LEU A 49 17.75 -3.48 -9.36
CA LEU A 49 16.68 -3.68 -8.38
C LEU A 49 16.33 -2.42 -7.61
N VAL A 50 17.34 -1.70 -7.12
CA VAL A 50 17.13 -0.45 -6.39
C VAL A 50 16.36 0.55 -7.24
N LYS A 51 16.76 0.74 -8.50
CA LYS A 51 16.08 1.64 -9.43
C LYS A 51 14.65 1.19 -9.74
N TRP A 52 14.44 -0.11 -9.90
CA TRP A 52 13.11 -0.66 -10.16
C TRP A 52 12.16 -0.47 -8.97
N VAL A 53 12.63 -0.75 -7.74
CA VAL A 53 11.84 -0.54 -6.51
C VAL A 53 11.44 0.92 -6.37
N ALA A 54 12.37 1.85 -6.59
CA ALA A 54 12.08 3.28 -6.56
C ALA A 54 10.96 3.64 -7.55
N ARG A 55 11.02 3.11 -8.77
CA ARG A 55 10.00 3.34 -9.79
C ARG A 55 8.64 2.75 -9.41
N VAL A 56 8.62 1.54 -8.83
CA VAL A 56 7.37 0.93 -8.34
C VAL A 56 6.73 1.77 -7.25
N ILE A 57 7.52 2.25 -6.30
CA ILE A 57 7.04 3.11 -5.21
C ILE A 57 6.48 4.43 -5.75
N GLU A 58 7.18 5.07 -6.69
CA GLU A 58 6.72 6.29 -7.35
C GLU A 58 5.38 6.07 -8.07
N LEU A 59 5.27 5.00 -8.86
CA LEU A 59 4.04 4.64 -9.56
C LEU A 59 2.89 4.34 -8.58
N ALA A 60 3.16 3.61 -7.51
CA ALA A 60 2.16 3.32 -6.48
C ALA A 60 1.63 4.61 -5.83
N LYS A 61 2.52 5.54 -5.47
CA LYS A 61 2.14 6.85 -4.91
C LYS A 61 1.32 7.66 -5.90
N LYS A 62 1.75 7.74 -7.16
CA LYS A 62 1.02 8.43 -8.24
C LYS A 62 -0.37 7.83 -8.48
N ASN A 63 -0.49 6.50 -8.51
CA ASN A 63 -1.77 5.83 -8.65
C ASN A 63 -2.70 6.10 -7.46
N LEU A 64 -2.15 6.14 -6.24
CA LEU A 64 -2.90 6.46 -5.02
C LEU A 64 -3.43 7.90 -5.02
N GLU A 65 -2.64 8.85 -5.51
CA GLU A 65 -3.05 10.24 -5.70
C GLU A 65 -4.12 10.37 -6.77
N ALA A 66 -3.93 9.74 -7.93
CA ALA A 66 -4.91 9.73 -9.02
C ALA A 66 -6.26 9.15 -8.58
N ALA A 67 -6.26 8.14 -7.71
CA ALA A 67 -7.46 7.56 -7.11
C ALA A 67 -8.08 8.44 -6.01
N ASN A 68 -7.46 9.60 -5.67
CA ASN A 68 -7.87 10.47 -4.55
C ASN A 68 -8.06 9.73 -3.21
N ALA A 69 -7.32 8.63 -3.02
CA ALA A 69 -7.41 7.76 -1.86
C ALA A 69 -6.40 8.11 -0.75
N ASN A 70 -5.64 9.19 -0.92
CA ASN A 70 -4.58 9.62 -0.03
C ASN A 70 -5.04 10.69 0.98
N ALA A 71 -6.03 10.36 1.81
CA ALA A 71 -6.48 11.26 2.88
C ALA A 71 -5.41 11.42 3.97
N GLY A 72 -4.93 12.65 4.18
CA GLY A 72 -3.91 12.97 5.17
C GLY A 72 -2.50 12.46 4.85
N GLY A 73 -2.27 11.88 3.67
CA GLY A 73 -0.93 11.49 3.20
C GLY A 73 -0.28 10.28 3.90
N THR A 74 -0.90 9.74 4.95
CA THR A 74 -0.28 8.71 5.79
C THR A 74 0.03 7.41 5.06
N LEU A 75 -0.83 6.98 4.13
CA LEU A 75 -0.57 5.77 3.34
C LEU A 75 0.57 6.00 2.35
N SER A 76 0.53 7.08 1.59
CA SER A 76 1.58 7.44 0.64
C SER A 76 2.94 7.59 1.31
N ALA A 77 2.99 8.27 2.47
CA ALA A 77 4.21 8.42 3.27
C ALA A 77 4.75 7.08 3.80
N SER A 78 3.87 6.10 4.05
CA SER A 78 4.27 4.78 4.56
C SER A 78 4.82 3.84 3.50
N ILE A 79 4.63 4.15 2.21
CA ILE A 79 5.16 3.32 1.13
C ILE A 79 6.65 3.64 0.96
N ALA A 80 7.48 2.71 1.41
CA ALA A 80 8.93 2.86 1.43
C ALA A 80 9.62 1.53 1.10
N PRO A 81 10.84 1.55 0.58
CA PRO A 81 11.64 0.35 0.45
C PRO A 81 12.11 -0.11 1.84
N GLU A 82 12.17 -1.41 2.03
CA GLU A 82 12.91 -2.02 3.14
C GLU A 82 14.34 -2.32 2.71
N ASP A 83 15.19 -2.64 3.68
CA ASP A 83 16.57 -3.02 3.38
C ASP A 83 16.62 -4.23 2.44
N ILE A 84 17.49 -4.15 1.44
CA ILE A 84 17.68 -5.22 0.46
C ILE A 84 18.58 -6.29 1.09
N GLU A 85 18.03 -7.48 1.28
CA GLU A 85 18.80 -8.63 1.75
C GLU A 85 19.50 -9.32 0.59
N LEU A 86 20.82 -9.42 0.68
CA LEU A 86 21.63 -10.14 -0.30
C LEU A 86 22.15 -11.45 0.30
N SER A 87 21.92 -12.55 -0.39
CA SER A 87 22.54 -13.84 -0.11
C SER A 87 23.21 -14.37 -1.37
N ALA A 88 24.05 -15.41 -1.24
CA ALA A 88 24.73 -16.02 -2.39
C ALA A 88 23.78 -16.57 -3.46
N LYS A 89 22.52 -16.79 -3.13
CA LYS A 89 21.54 -17.46 -4.00
C LYS A 89 20.33 -16.60 -4.35
N GLN A 90 20.09 -15.49 -3.63
CA GLN A 90 18.89 -14.69 -3.78
C GLN A 90 19.11 -13.24 -3.35
N ILE A 91 18.33 -12.36 -3.96
CA ILE A 91 18.17 -10.98 -3.52
C ILE A 91 16.69 -10.82 -3.12
N VAL A 92 16.44 -10.37 -1.91
CA VAL A 92 15.09 -10.09 -1.42
C VAL A 92 14.92 -8.58 -1.33
N VAL A 93 13.86 -8.09 -1.94
CA VAL A 93 13.46 -6.68 -1.86
C VAL A 93 12.06 -6.63 -1.28
N ALA A 94 11.89 -5.90 -0.19
CA ALA A 94 10.58 -5.67 0.39
C ALA A 94 10.16 -4.20 0.24
N ILE A 95 8.87 -3.99 -0.03
CA ILE A 95 8.23 -2.67 -0.01
C ILE A 95 7.29 -2.65 1.18
N MET A 96 7.55 -1.75 2.11
CA MET A 96 6.74 -1.56 3.31
C MET A 96 5.60 -0.61 3.01
N ALA A 97 4.45 -0.87 3.62
CA ALA A 97 3.30 0.04 3.61
C ALA A 97 2.44 -0.21 4.85
N ASN A 98 1.64 0.78 5.27
CA ASN A 98 0.68 0.63 6.36
C ASN A 98 -0.20 -0.62 6.15
N PRO A 99 -0.48 -1.44 7.19
CA PRO A 99 -1.19 -2.72 7.05
C PRO A 99 -2.53 -2.64 6.32
N TYR A 100 -3.19 -1.48 6.36
CA TYR A 100 -4.47 -1.27 5.67
C TYR A 100 -4.35 -1.05 4.16
N TRP A 101 -3.14 -0.98 3.58
CA TRP A 101 -2.94 -0.78 2.15
C TRP A 101 -3.70 -1.79 1.28
N LYS A 102 -3.82 -3.04 1.75
CA LYS A 102 -4.54 -4.11 1.03
C LYS A 102 -6.02 -3.81 0.85
N TYR A 103 -6.64 -3.19 1.85
CA TYR A 103 -8.06 -2.79 1.77
C TYR A 103 -8.26 -1.64 0.78
N VAL A 104 -7.29 -0.72 0.71
CA VAL A 104 -7.32 0.39 -0.26
C VAL A 104 -7.06 -0.12 -1.68
N ASP A 105 -6.10 -1.03 -1.86
CA ASP A 105 -5.75 -1.59 -3.16
C ASP A 105 -6.85 -2.49 -3.71
N GLN A 106 -7.27 -3.49 -2.95
CA GLN A 106 -8.21 -4.51 -3.41
C GLN A 106 -9.68 -4.11 -3.23
N GLY A 107 -9.94 -3.14 -2.38
CA GLY A 107 -11.30 -2.82 -1.94
C GLY A 107 -11.86 -3.85 -0.95
N VAL A 108 -13.10 -3.64 -0.53
CA VAL A 108 -13.79 -4.50 0.42
C VAL A 108 -15.23 -4.74 -0.07
N HIS A 109 -15.67 -5.98 -0.08
CA HIS A 109 -17.05 -6.32 -0.41
C HIS A 109 -18.02 -5.80 0.66
N GLY A 110 -19.11 -5.22 0.22
CA GLY A 110 -20.22 -4.89 1.09
C GLY A 110 -21.11 -6.10 1.38
N ARG A 111 -22.02 -5.92 2.33
CA ARG A 111 -22.97 -6.96 2.72
C ARG A 111 -24.04 -7.21 1.66
N THR A 112 -24.56 -6.15 1.06
CA THR A 112 -25.68 -6.20 0.08
C THR A 112 -25.22 -5.95 -1.34
N SER A 113 -24.15 -5.20 -1.54
CA SER A 113 -23.60 -4.90 -2.85
C SER A 113 -22.07 -4.78 -2.79
N SER A 114 -21.44 -4.73 -3.95
CA SER A 114 -20.00 -4.60 -4.04
C SER A 114 -19.60 -3.84 -5.30
N TYR A 115 -18.55 -3.05 -5.23
CA TYR A 115 -17.95 -2.41 -6.40
C TYR A 115 -17.29 -3.45 -7.31
N LEU A 116 -17.33 -3.23 -8.63
CA LEU A 116 -16.63 -4.09 -9.59
C LEU A 116 -15.12 -4.12 -9.35
N SER A 117 -14.55 -3.00 -8.92
CA SER A 117 -13.13 -2.88 -8.56
C SER A 117 -12.73 -3.74 -7.35
N ALA A 118 -13.68 -4.11 -6.48
CA ALA A 118 -13.48 -5.03 -5.37
C ALA A 118 -13.65 -6.51 -5.76
N ARG A 119 -14.00 -6.81 -7.04
CA ARG A 119 -14.10 -8.18 -7.52
C ARG A 119 -12.76 -8.91 -7.36
N GLY A 120 -12.78 -10.06 -6.69
CA GLY A 120 -11.57 -10.82 -6.34
C GLY A 120 -10.91 -10.42 -5.02
N SER A 121 -11.38 -9.37 -4.34
CA SER A 121 -10.94 -9.07 -2.99
C SER A 121 -11.34 -10.18 -2.02
N LYS A 122 -10.45 -10.47 -1.06
CA LYS A 122 -10.72 -11.41 0.03
C LYS A 122 -11.42 -10.74 1.22
N PHE A 123 -11.52 -9.41 1.21
CA PHE A 123 -12.05 -8.63 2.32
C PHE A 123 -13.53 -8.40 2.17
N ARG A 124 -14.28 -8.57 3.26
CA ARG A 124 -15.73 -8.40 3.29
C ARG A 124 -16.20 -7.84 4.62
N TYR A 125 -17.21 -6.97 4.56
CA TYR A 125 -17.95 -6.52 5.74
C TYR A 125 -19.18 -7.43 5.96
N ASP A 126 -19.06 -8.38 6.89
CA ASP A 126 -20.20 -9.25 7.23
C ASP A 126 -20.96 -8.74 8.46
N LYS A 127 -20.29 -8.67 9.61
CA LYS A 127 -20.92 -8.32 10.91
C LYS A 127 -20.52 -6.95 11.43
N ASN A 128 -19.29 -6.56 11.23
CA ASN A 128 -18.73 -5.33 11.80
C ASN A 128 -18.86 -4.16 10.82
N ILE A 129 -18.96 -2.96 11.38
CA ILE A 129 -18.82 -1.70 10.63
C ILE A 129 -17.40 -1.17 10.80
N PRO A 130 -16.88 -0.39 9.84
CA PRO A 130 -15.65 0.37 10.06
C PRO A 130 -15.78 1.25 11.30
N PRO A 131 -14.68 1.51 12.04
CA PRO A 131 -14.72 2.37 13.21
C PRO A 131 -15.24 3.78 12.85
N PRO A 132 -16.38 4.23 13.41
CA PRO A 132 -16.95 5.54 13.06
C PRO A 132 -16.01 6.71 13.36
N GLN A 133 -15.17 6.58 14.39
CA GLN A 133 -14.19 7.60 14.74
C GLN A 133 -13.13 7.77 13.64
N ALA A 134 -12.59 6.69 13.11
CA ALA A 134 -11.61 6.74 12.02
C ALA A 134 -12.20 7.44 10.76
N ILE A 135 -13.49 7.24 10.50
CA ILE A 135 -14.18 7.92 9.41
C ILE A 135 -14.40 9.40 9.74
N ALA A 136 -14.73 9.75 10.98
CA ALA A 136 -14.87 11.13 11.41
C ALA A 136 -13.54 11.90 11.29
N ASP A 137 -12.43 11.26 11.67
CA ASP A 137 -11.08 11.80 11.50
C ASP A 137 -10.73 11.98 10.01
N TRP A 138 -11.09 11.03 9.17
CA TRP A 138 -10.94 11.13 7.72
C TRP A 138 -11.76 12.29 7.13
N ILE A 139 -13.03 12.49 7.57
CA ILE A 139 -13.88 13.60 7.17
C ILE A 139 -13.21 14.94 7.52
N ALA A 140 -12.68 15.05 8.74
CA ALA A 140 -11.98 16.24 9.22
C ALA A 140 -10.71 16.52 8.40
N ASN A 141 -9.89 15.49 8.15
CA ASN A 141 -8.65 15.61 7.36
C ASN A 141 -8.90 15.99 5.89
N LYS A 142 -10.02 15.54 5.32
CA LYS A 142 -10.43 15.92 3.95
C LYS A 142 -11.13 17.29 3.90
N GLY A 143 -11.38 17.94 5.04
CA GLY A 143 -12.12 19.20 5.09
C GLY A 143 -13.56 19.08 4.63
N ILE A 144 -14.17 17.90 4.71
CA ILE A 144 -15.56 17.66 4.31
C ILE A 144 -16.48 18.38 5.29
N PRO A 145 -17.37 19.28 4.82
CA PRO A 145 -18.27 20.00 5.69
C PRO A 145 -19.25 19.05 6.38
N VAL A 146 -19.38 19.18 7.71
CA VAL A 146 -20.35 18.43 8.48
C VAL A 146 -21.65 19.19 8.61
N VAL A 147 -22.78 18.47 8.53
CA VAL A 147 -24.10 19.09 8.63
C VAL A 147 -24.42 19.39 10.09
N PRO A 148 -24.80 20.64 10.45
CA PRO A 148 -25.25 20.97 11.78
C PRO A 148 -26.44 20.11 12.20
N THR A 149 -26.35 19.44 13.35
CA THR A 149 -27.40 18.57 13.86
C THR A 149 -27.73 18.89 15.31
N TYR A 150 -29.02 18.94 15.62
CA TYR A 150 -29.52 19.11 16.98
C TYR A 150 -29.57 17.76 17.71
N SER A 151 -29.18 17.72 18.94
CA SER A 151 -29.29 16.53 19.81
C SER A 151 -30.47 16.71 20.75
N ARG A 152 -31.56 15.97 20.53
CA ARG A 152 -32.73 15.96 21.44
C ARG A 152 -32.36 15.49 22.86
N LYS A 153 -31.42 14.54 22.98
CA LYS A 153 -30.97 14.03 24.29
C LYS A 153 -30.20 15.05 25.11
N LEU A 154 -29.44 15.94 24.44
CA LEU A 154 -28.61 16.96 25.07
C LEU A 154 -29.27 18.34 25.03
N GLU A 155 -30.42 18.45 24.38
CA GLU A 155 -31.20 19.70 24.19
C GLU A 155 -30.35 20.86 23.65
N ARG A 156 -29.35 20.55 22.82
CA ARG A 156 -28.46 21.53 22.20
C ARG A 156 -27.99 21.11 20.81
N MET A 157 -27.43 22.06 20.09
CA MET A 157 -26.69 21.76 18.86
C MET A 157 -25.43 20.94 19.17
N ARG A 158 -25.13 19.96 18.35
CA ARG A 158 -23.92 19.16 18.45
C ARG A 158 -22.69 20.00 18.12
N THR A 159 -21.60 19.75 18.79
CA THR A 159 -20.29 20.29 18.41
C THR A 159 -19.85 19.74 17.05
N LYS A 160 -18.90 20.40 16.38
CA LYS A 160 -18.35 19.90 15.09
C LYS A 160 -17.83 18.47 15.21
N GLN A 161 -17.17 18.13 16.30
CA GLN A 161 -16.66 16.78 16.56
C GLN A 161 -17.80 15.75 16.70
N GLU A 162 -18.84 16.06 17.45
CA GLU A 162 -20.02 15.21 17.58
C GLU A 162 -20.77 15.05 16.25
N GLN A 163 -20.85 16.11 15.45
CA GLN A 163 -21.42 16.07 14.09
C GLN A 163 -20.59 15.16 13.16
N GLY A 164 -19.25 15.28 13.23
CA GLY A 164 -18.33 14.41 12.50
C GLY A 164 -18.53 12.93 12.85
N LEU A 165 -18.71 12.62 14.13
CA LEU A 165 -18.95 11.25 14.58
C LEU A 165 -20.30 10.70 14.14
N VAL A 166 -21.35 11.52 14.12
CA VAL A 166 -22.68 11.12 13.58
C VAL A 166 -22.58 10.82 12.10
N MET A 167 -21.94 11.70 11.34
CA MET A 167 -21.71 11.50 9.91
C MET A 167 -20.81 10.29 9.66
N GLY A 168 -19.74 10.12 10.43
CA GLY A 168 -18.84 8.97 10.38
C GLY A 168 -19.58 7.66 10.61
N ARG A 169 -20.52 7.61 11.56
CA ARG A 169 -21.37 6.43 11.78
C ARG A 169 -22.27 6.13 10.58
N SER A 170 -22.90 7.13 10.00
CA SER A 170 -23.75 6.97 8.83
C SER A 170 -22.96 6.43 7.63
N ILE A 171 -21.77 6.97 7.39
CA ILE A 171 -20.85 6.50 6.35
C ILE A 171 -20.36 5.08 6.66
N ALA A 172 -20.06 4.76 7.92
CA ALA A 172 -19.66 3.40 8.33
C ALA A 172 -20.74 2.36 7.98
N PHE A 173 -22.01 2.67 8.20
CA PHE A 173 -23.12 1.81 7.78
C PHE A 173 -23.21 1.68 6.26
N ALA A 174 -23.06 2.79 5.52
CA ALA A 174 -23.08 2.75 4.06
C ALA A 174 -21.91 1.92 3.50
N ILE A 175 -20.72 2.03 4.09
CA ILE A 175 -19.54 1.23 3.74
C ILE A 175 -19.83 -0.26 4.02
N ARG A 176 -20.42 -0.60 5.16
CA ARG A 176 -20.78 -1.98 5.45
C ARG A 176 -21.71 -2.56 4.38
N GLU A 177 -22.70 -1.80 3.94
CA GLU A 177 -23.68 -2.29 2.96
C GLU A 177 -23.13 -2.35 1.52
N ARG A 178 -22.32 -1.37 1.12
CA ARG A 178 -21.86 -1.22 -0.26
C ARG A 178 -20.41 -1.67 -0.48
N GLY A 179 -19.61 -1.77 0.58
CA GLY A 179 -18.18 -2.02 0.51
C GLY A 179 -17.34 -0.77 0.28
N ILE A 180 -16.08 -1.00 -0.02
CA ILE A 180 -15.09 0.01 -0.39
C ILE A 180 -14.59 -0.30 -1.79
N GLU A 181 -14.50 0.71 -2.62
CA GLU A 181 -13.91 0.60 -3.96
C GLU A 181 -12.41 0.30 -3.89
N GLY A 182 -11.94 -0.64 -4.71
CA GLY A 182 -10.51 -0.94 -4.82
C GLY A 182 -9.84 0.00 -5.80
N THR A 183 -8.74 0.61 -5.38
CA THR A 183 -7.98 1.56 -6.21
C THR A 183 -6.98 0.88 -7.13
N LYS A 184 -6.58 -0.35 -6.82
CA LYS A 184 -5.55 -1.12 -7.54
C LYS A 184 -4.21 -0.39 -7.65
N PHE A 185 -3.93 0.56 -6.73
CA PHE A 185 -2.77 1.44 -6.83
C PHE A 185 -1.45 0.68 -6.80
N MET A 186 -1.33 -0.32 -5.94
CA MET A 186 -0.15 -1.16 -5.82
C MET A 186 -0.17 -2.28 -6.86
N SER A 187 -1.32 -2.92 -7.09
CA SER A 187 -1.49 -3.96 -8.09
C SER A 187 -1.12 -3.47 -9.50
N ASN A 188 -1.49 -2.24 -9.86
CA ASN A 188 -1.13 -1.63 -11.14
C ASN A 188 0.35 -1.23 -11.20
N ALA A 189 0.95 -0.80 -10.08
CA ALA A 189 2.37 -0.48 -10.02
C ALA A 189 3.26 -1.73 -10.18
N LEU A 190 2.71 -2.90 -9.84
CA LEU A 190 3.36 -4.22 -9.98
C LEU A 190 2.71 -5.04 -11.09
N SER A 191 2.35 -4.39 -12.17
CA SER A 191 1.79 -5.07 -13.32
C SER A 191 2.77 -6.13 -13.88
N PRO A 192 2.27 -7.17 -14.56
CA PRO A 192 3.12 -8.17 -15.22
C PRO A 192 4.19 -7.54 -16.11
N GLU A 193 3.84 -6.48 -16.85
CA GLU A 193 4.76 -5.79 -17.74
C GLU A 193 5.94 -5.15 -16.97
N MET A 194 5.67 -4.56 -15.79
CA MET A 194 6.73 -4.01 -14.94
C MET A 194 7.65 -5.09 -14.38
N ILE A 195 7.10 -6.27 -14.13
CA ILE A 195 7.86 -7.45 -13.69
C ILE A 195 8.73 -7.98 -14.83
N ASP A 196 8.17 -8.10 -16.04
CA ASP A 196 8.90 -8.57 -17.22
C ASP A 196 10.06 -7.64 -17.58
N VAL A 197 9.87 -6.31 -17.47
CA VAL A 197 10.96 -5.32 -17.65
C VAL A 197 12.09 -5.58 -16.66
N LEU A 198 11.78 -5.85 -15.39
CA LEU A 198 12.79 -6.16 -14.38
C LEU A 198 13.55 -7.43 -14.72
N VAL A 199 12.82 -8.53 -15.02
CA VAL A 199 13.42 -9.83 -15.33
C VAL A 199 14.37 -9.72 -16.53
N ASN A 200 13.92 -9.08 -17.60
CA ASN A 200 14.71 -8.89 -18.80
C ASN A 200 15.97 -8.04 -18.53
N THR A 201 15.82 -6.92 -17.80
CA THR A 201 16.96 -6.04 -17.48
C THR A 201 18.00 -6.76 -16.61
N ILE A 202 17.56 -7.58 -15.65
CA ILE A 202 18.49 -8.37 -14.83
C ILE A 202 19.15 -9.47 -15.68
N ALA A 203 18.38 -10.18 -16.52
CA ALA A 203 18.92 -11.22 -17.39
C ALA A 203 19.99 -10.66 -18.34
N GLU A 204 19.72 -9.52 -18.96
CA GLU A 204 20.69 -8.81 -19.80
C GLU A 204 21.96 -8.40 -19.01
N THR A 205 21.76 -7.83 -17.82
CA THR A 205 22.86 -7.35 -16.97
C THR A 205 23.74 -8.48 -16.46
N MET A 206 23.15 -9.63 -16.16
CA MET A 206 23.86 -10.79 -15.62
C MET A 206 24.26 -11.82 -16.68
N GLY A 207 23.75 -11.71 -17.91
CA GLY A 207 23.94 -12.71 -18.96
C GLY A 207 23.40 -14.10 -18.60
N LYS A 208 22.37 -14.17 -17.73
CA LYS A 208 21.79 -15.41 -17.18
C LYS A 208 20.27 -15.36 -17.19
N SER A 209 19.64 -16.53 -17.25
CA SER A 209 18.20 -16.64 -17.02
C SER A 209 17.85 -16.31 -15.56
N VAL A 210 16.83 -15.51 -15.39
CA VAL A 210 16.33 -15.06 -14.08
C VAL A 210 14.86 -15.45 -13.95
N SER A 211 14.46 -15.94 -12.79
CA SER A 211 13.06 -16.15 -12.43
C SER A 211 12.65 -15.26 -11.27
N LEU A 212 11.42 -14.73 -11.33
CA LEU A 212 10.87 -13.86 -10.32
C LEU A 212 9.67 -14.54 -9.65
N ALA A 213 9.63 -14.49 -8.31
CA ALA A 213 8.46 -14.86 -7.54
C ALA A 213 7.89 -13.62 -6.83
N THR A 214 6.63 -13.29 -7.12
CA THR A 214 5.92 -12.16 -6.50
C THR A 214 4.85 -12.68 -5.56
N LYS A 215 4.80 -12.17 -4.34
CA LYS A 215 3.76 -12.48 -3.37
C LYS A 215 3.03 -11.21 -2.96
N LEU A 216 1.74 -11.13 -3.26
CA LEU A 216 0.81 -10.04 -2.95
C LEU A 216 -0.06 -10.35 -1.73
#